data_0a3e03ed5c4c7439d1db1ba1b3a280a0
#
_entry.id   0a3e03ed5c4c7439d1db1ba1b3a280a0
#
_cell.length_a   1.000
_cell.length_b   1.000
_cell.length_c   1.000
_cell.angle_alpha   90.00
_cell.angle_beta   90.00
_cell.angle_gamma   90.00
#
_symmetry.space_group_name_H-M   'P 1'
#
loop_
_entity.id
_entity.type
_entity.pdbx_description
1 polymer ?
#
loop_
_entity_poly.entity_id
_entity_poly.type
_entity_poly.pdbx_seq_one_letter_code
_entity_poly.pdbx_strand_id
1 'polypeptide(L)'
;MVEPLTYRTTTDFSAIEAVSATRVRWNEKLANRRLQGGATEIKLTRGGIRDLEFLVQCLQRLHGGREKWVRKPGTMIALSRLHDKGLIKGSEFDALMEAYVFLRHLEHRLQVMEDRQTHVMPEEWSEIESLARRMPRLQLGGEYTAARLRETL
;
A
#
# COMPACT_ATOMS: atom_id res chain seq x y z
N MET A 1 -4.43 13.89 -22.89
CA MET A 1 -5.13 12.71 -23.46
C MET A 1 -4.21 11.49 -23.40
N VAL A 2 -4.12 10.83 -22.24
CA VAL A 2 -3.17 9.71 -21.97
C VAL A 2 -3.89 8.36 -21.84
N GLU A 3 -5.24 8.37 -21.66
CA GLU A 3 -6.05 7.17 -21.43
C GLU A 3 -5.88 6.05 -22.48
N PRO A 4 -5.82 6.32 -23.80
CA PRO A 4 -5.66 5.26 -24.80
C PRO A 4 -4.31 4.54 -24.73
N LEU A 5 -3.29 5.19 -24.19
CA LEU A 5 -1.96 4.59 -24.00
C LEU A 5 -1.88 3.78 -22.71
N THR A 6 -2.62 4.20 -21.68
CA THR A 6 -2.63 3.55 -20.37
C THR A 6 -3.56 2.34 -20.32
N TYR A 7 -4.73 2.45 -20.99
CA TYR A 7 -5.80 1.44 -20.95
C TYR A 7 -6.07 0.88 -22.35
N ARG A 8 -5.18 0.02 -22.81
CA ARG A 8 -5.35 -0.67 -24.09
C ARG A 8 -6.40 -1.77 -23.96
N THR A 9 -7.18 -2.01 -25.03
CA THR A 9 -8.13 -3.11 -25.11
C THR A 9 -7.47 -4.47 -25.25
N THR A 10 -6.26 -4.51 -25.78
CA THR A 10 -5.38 -5.68 -25.79
C THR A 10 -4.56 -5.69 -24.51
N THR A 11 -4.69 -6.74 -23.72
CA THR A 11 -3.93 -6.90 -22.47
C THR A 11 -2.46 -7.09 -22.81
N ASP A 12 -1.67 -6.07 -22.53
CA ASP A 12 -0.23 -6.13 -22.69
C ASP A 12 0.39 -6.73 -21.43
N PHE A 13 0.44 -8.06 -21.37
CA PHE A 13 1.05 -8.80 -20.27
C PHE A 13 2.53 -8.46 -20.11
N SER A 14 3.22 -8.12 -21.20
CA SER A 14 4.64 -7.76 -21.16
C SER A 14 4.90 -6.50 -20.32
N ALA A 15 3.99 -5.52 -20.35
CA ALA A 15 4.07 -4.34 -19.51
C ALA A 15 3.88 -4.67 -18.02
N ILE A 16 2.97 -5.60 -17.70
CA ILE A 16 2.73 -6.06 -16.32
C ILE A 16 3.96 -6.85 -15.82
N GLU A 17 4.50 -7.73 -16.65
CA GLU A 17 5.72 -8.49 -16.33
C GLU A 17 6.94 -7.58 -16.11
N ALA A 18 7.16 -6.59 -16.96
CA ALA A 18 8.27 -5.64 -16.82
C ALA A 18 8.16 -4.83 -15.51
N VAL A 19 6.95 -4.43 -15.12
CA VAL A 19 6.72 -3.70 -13.88
C VAL A 19 6.86 -4.62 -12.68
N SER A 20 6.37 -5.86 -12.76
CA SER A 20 6.57 -6.88 -11.72
C SER A 20 8.04 -7.21 -11.51
N ALA A 21 8.81 -7.39 -12.58
CA ALA A 21 10.26 -7.62 -12.50
C ALA A 21 11.03 -6.44 -11.90
N THR A 22 10.60 -5.21 -12.20
CA THR A 22 11.17 -4.01 -11.58
C THR A 22 10.90 -3.99 -10.09
N ARG A 23 9.70 -4.38 -9.67
CA ARG A 23 9.31 -4.45 -8.27
C ARG A 23 10.10 -5.52 -7.50
N VAL A 24 10.29 -6.70 -8.06
CA VAL A 24 11.13 -7.75 -7.44
C VAL A 24 12.52 -7.20 -7.15
N ARG A 25 13.14 -6.52 -8.12
CA ARG A 25 14.45 -5.87 -7.94
C ARG A 25 14.48 -4.80 -6.84
N TRP A 26 13.40 -4.02 -6.70
CA TRP A 26 13.26 -3.05 -5.61
C TRP A 26 13.15 -3.73 -4.24
N ASN A 27 12.35 -4.79 -4.15
CA ASN A 27 12.19 -5.56 -2.91
C ASN A 27 13.51 -6.22 -2.48
N GLU A 28 14.29 -6.74 -3.41
CA GLU A 28 15.62 -7.30 -3.14
C GLU A 28 16.60 -6.21 -2.60
N LYS A 29 16.59 -5.02 -3.19
CA LYS A 29 17.39 -3.89 -2.69
C LYS A 29 16.98 -3.46 -1.28
N LEU A 30 15.69 -3.45 -0.99
CA LEU A 30 15.17 -3.10 0.34
C LEU A 30 15.48 -4.18 1.38
N ALA A 31 15.36 -5.46 1.00
CA ALA A 31 15.75 -6.58 1.86
C ALA A 31 17.25 -6.51 2.21
N ASN A 32 18.10 -6.23 1.24
CA ASN A 32 19.54 -6.05 1.46
C ASN A 32 19.85 -4.84 2.37
N ARG A 33 19.10 -3.74 2.25
CA ARG A 33 19.21 -2.59 3.17
C ARG A 33 18.84 -2.96 4.60
N ARG A 34 17.77 -3.74 4.81
CA ARG A 34 17.37 -4.23 6.14
C ARG A 34 18.43 -5.13 6.77
N LEU A 35 19.02 -6.03 6.00
CA LEU A 35 20.11 -6.90 6.45
C LEU A 35 21.37 -6.10 6.86
N GLN A 36 21.53 -4.87 6.36
CA GLN A 36 22.60 -3.95 6.72
C GLN A 36 22.23 -3.00 7.87
N GLY A 37 21.15 -3.27 8.61
CA GLY A 37 20.71 -2.43 9.74
C GLY A 37 19.94 -1.18 9.33
N GLY A 38 19.36 -1.16 8.13
CA GLY A 38 18.53 -0.05 7.67
C GLY A 38 17.15 -0.03 8.33
N ALA A 39 16.70 1.18 8.73
CA ALA A 39 15.41 1.40 9.34
C ALA A 39 14.24 0.98 8.43
N THR A 40 13.13 0.53 9.02
CA THR A 40 11.94 0.08 8.30
C THR A 40 11.18 1.25 7.67
N GLU A 41 11.18 1.35 6.35
CA GLU A 41 10.39 2.33 5.60
C GLU A 41 9.01 1.76 5.24
N ILE A 42 7.95 2.20 5.91
CA ILE A 42 6.57 1.69 5.72
C ILE A 42 6.02 1.90 4.30
N LYS A 43 6.55 2.87 3.58
CA LYS A 43 6.13 3.18 2.21
C LYS A 43 6.70 2.21 1.19
N LEU A 44 7.96 1.83 1.36
CA LEU A 44 8.73 1.06 0.39
C LEU A 44 8.91 -0.40 0.78
N THR A 45 8.60 -0.76 2.01
CA THR A 45 8.70 -2.14 2.49
C THR A 45 7.77 -3.06 1.70
N ARG A 46 8.07 -4.36 1.70
CA ARG A 46 7.20 -5.36 1.09
C ARG A 46 5.83 -5.34 1.79
N GLY A 47 4.74 -5.24 1.03
CA GLY A 47 3.40 -5.05 1.55
C GLY A 47 3.09 -3.61 1.98
N GLY A 48 4.02 -2.67 1.82
CA GLY A 48 3.83 -1.26 2.14
C GLY A 48 2.90 -0.50 1.17
N ILE A 49 2.75 0.79 1.40
CA ILE A 49 1.80 1.65 0.66
C ILE A 49 2.00 1.53 -0.86
N ARG A 50 3.24 1.60 -1.33
CA ARG A 50 3.56 1.51 -2.77
C ARG A 50 3.17 0.18 -3.39
N ASP A 51 3.25 -0.88 -2.64
CA ASP A 51 2.90 -2.21 -3.11
C ASP A 51 1.41 -2.33 -3.37
N LEU A 52 0.60 -1.79 -2.45
CA LEU A 52 -0.85 -1.74 -2.59
C LEU A 52 -1.28 -0.83 -3.73
N GLU A 53 -0.71 0.37 -3.81
CA GLU A 53 -0.98 1.31 -4.91
C GLU A 53 -0.62 0.69 -6.27
N PHE A 54 0.52 0.01 -6.33
CA PHE A 54 0.97 -0.68 -7.52
C PHE A 54 0.04 -1.83 -7.93
N LEU A 55 -0.37 -2.68 -6.98
CA LEU A 55 -1.31 -3.76 -7.23
C LEU A 55 -2.62 -3.22 -7.85
N VAL A 56 -3.17 -2.16 -7.25
CA VAL A 56 -4.40 -1.54 -7.74
C VAL A 56 -4.21 -0.97 -9.14
N GLN A 57 -3.09 -0.30 -9.41
CA GLN A 57 -2.78 0.23 -10.74
C GLN A 57 -2.61 -0.88 -11.78
N CYS A 58 -2.02 -2.01 -11.42
CA CYS A 58 -1.92 -3.19 -12.30
C CYS A 58 -3.30 -3.73 -12.65
N LEU A 59 -4.20 -3.87 -11.65
CA LEU A 59 -5.57 -4.31 -11.88
C LEU A 59 -6.36 -3.32 -12.73
N GLN A 60 -6.19 -2.01 -12.52
CA GLN A 60 -6.79 -0.98 -13.36
C GLN A 60 -6.29 -1.07 -14.81
N ARG A 61 -5.00 -1.32 -15.03
CA ARG A 61 -4.45 -1.49 -16.39
C ARG A 61 -4.96 -2.76 -17.06
N LEU A 62 -5.04 -3.84 -16.31
CA LEU A 62 -5.50 -5.13 -16.81
C LEU A 62 -6.97 -5.08 -17.27
N HIS A 63 -7.82 -4.46 -16.48
CA HIS A 63 -9.26 -4.44 -16.69
C HIS A 63 -9.78 -3.15 -17.33
N GLY A 64 -9.07 -2.05 -17.18
CA GLY A 64 -9.51 -0.73 -17.60
C GLY A 64 -9.70 -0.56 -19.12
N GLY A 65 -9.10 -1.40 -19.95
CA GLY A 65 -9.35 -1.41 -21.38
C GLY A 65 -10.82 -1.71 -21.70
N ARG A 66 -11.40 -2.67 -20.98
CA ARG A 66 -12.79 -3.12 -21.14
C ARG A 66 -13.75 -2.41 -20.19
N GLU A 67 -13.33 -2.18 -18.95
CA GLU A 67 -14.12 -1.59 -17.88
C GLU A 67 -13.67 -0.14 -17.57
N LYS A 68 -14.23 0.83 -18.28
CA LYS A 68 -13.92 2.26 -18.06
C LYS A 68 -14.20 2.75 -16.64
N TRP A 69 -15.13 2.08 -15.94
CA TRP A 69 -15.52 2.41 -14.58
C TRP A 69 -14.37 2.34 -13.58
N VAL A 70 -13.42 1.42 -13.79
CA VAL A 70 -12.27 1.24 -12.87
C VAL A 70 -11.13 2.25 -13.10
N ARG A 71 -11.18 3.10 -14.13
CA ARG A 71 -10.13 4.07 -14.49
C ARG A 71 -10.06 5.30 -13.59
N LYS A 72 -10.67 5.29 -12.41
CA LYS A 72 -10.66 6.47 -11.53
C LYS A 72 -9.38 6.57 -10.73
N PRO A 73 -8.85 7.80 -10.53
CA PRO A 73 -7.69 8.02 -9.67
C PRO A 73 -8.05 7.76 -8.20
N GLY A 74 -7.02 7.47 -7.41
CA GLY A 74 -7.15 7.18 -5.99
C GLY A 74 -7.35 5.69 -5.69
N THR A 75 -6.44 5.15 -4.87
CA THR A 75 -6.34 3.72 -4.58
C THR A 75 -7.62 3.15 -3.96
N MET A 76 -8.19 3.83 -2.99
CA MET A 76 -9.43 3.40 -2.32
C MET A 76 -10.62 3.36 -3.28
N ILE A 77 -10.77 4.41 -4.10
CA ILE A 77 -11.86 4.49 -5.10
C ILE A 77 -11.68 3.39 -6.15
N ALA A 78 -10.45 3.17 -6.60
CA ALA A 78 -10.16 2.13 -7.57
C ALA A 78 -10.43 0.73 -7.01
N LEU A 79 -10.04 0.45 -5.76
CA LEU A 79 -10.36 -0.81 -5.06
C LEU A 79 -11.87 -1.04 -4.98
N SER A 80 -12.65 -0.04 -4.54
CA SER A 80 -14.11 -0.15 -4.48
C SER A 80 -14.71 -0.48 -5.85
N ARG A 81 -14.23 0.17 -6.91
CA ARG A 81 -14.73 -0.07 -8.27
C ARG A 81 -14.35 -1.41 -8.86
N LEU A 82 -13.15 -1.91 -8.52
CA LEU A 82 -12.74 -3.27 -8.88
C LEU A 82 -13.62 -4.30 -8.17
N HIS A 83 -13.94 -4.08 -6.91
CA HIS A 83 -14.86 -4.92 -6.15
C HIS A 83 -16.29 -4.86 -6.71
N ASP A 84 -16.83 -3.67 -6.97
CA ASP A 84 -18.18 -3.48 -7.56
C ASP A 84 -18.37 -4.22 -8.90
N LYS A 85 -17.26 -4.40 -9.63
CA LYS A 85 -17.24 -5.14 -10.90
C LYS A 85 -16.94 -6.63 -10.74
N GLY A 86 -16.80 -7.12 -9.52
CA GLY A 86 -16.48 -8.51 -9.23
C GLY A 86 -15.08 -8.93 -9.70
N LEU A 87 -14.16 -7.99 -9.89
CA LEU A 87 -12.80 -8.23 -10.35
C LEU A 87 -11.83 -8.60 -9.21
N ILE A 88 -12.25 -8.34 -7.98
CA ILE A 88 -11.63 -8.82 -6.73
C ILE A 88 -12.73 -9.36 -5.81
N LYS A 89 -12.40 -10.35 -4.99
CA LYS A 89 -13.34 -10.95 -4.03
C LYS A 89 -13.58 -10.01 -2.85
N GLY A 90 -14.73 -10.13 -2.19
CA GLY A 90 -15.05 -9.31 -1.01
C GLY A 90 -14.00 -9.41 0.10
N SER A 91 -13.55 -10.62 0.44
CA SER A 91 -12.50 -10.82 1.44
C SER A 91 -11.13 -10.20 1.06
N GLU A 92 -10.79 -10.21 -0.23
CA GLU A 92 -9.58 -9.56 -0.73
C GLU A 92 -9.72 -8.02 -0.69
N PHE A 93 -10.89 -7.52 -1.05
CA PHE A 93 -11.22 -6.09 -0.96
C PHE A 93 -11.11 -5.58 0.47
N ASP A 94 -11.74 -6.28 1.42
CA ASP A 94 -11.73 -5.90 2.84
C ASP A 94 -10.30 -5.88 3.39
N ALA A 95 -9.51 -6.93 3.12
CA ALA A 95 -8.12 -7.02 3.57
C ALA A 95 -7.23 -5.92 2.96
N LEU A 96 -7.35 -5.64 1.66
CA LEU A 96 -6.57 -4.61 0.98
C LEU A 96 -6.97 -3.20 1.44
N MET A 97 -8.27 -2.97 1.65
CA MET A 97 -8.79 -1.68 2.12
C MET A 97 -8.33 -1.41 3.55
N GLU A 98 -8.44 -2.39 4.45
CA GLU A 98 -8.00 -2.27 5.84
C GLU A 98 -6.49 -2.01 5.92
N ALA A 99 -5.69 -2.79 5.19
CA ALA A 99 -4.24 -2.62 5.14
C ALA A 99 -3.84 -1.24 4.60
N TYR A 100 -4.49 -0.77 3.54
CA TYR A 100 -4.18 0.54 2.96
C TYR A 100 -4.52 1.68 3.92
N VAL A 101 -5.70 1.65 4.53
CA VAL A 101 -6.14 2.65 5.51
C VAL A 101 -5.20 2.67 6.71
N PHE A 102 -4.84 1.50 7.24
CA PHE A 102 -3.87 1.38 8.34
C PHE A 102 -2.53 2.02 7.99
N LEU A 103 -1.93 1.65 6.85
CA LEU A 103 -0.65 2.18 6.43
C LEU A 103 -0.67 3.70 6.18
N ARG A 104 -1.76 4.24 5.63
CA ARG A 104 -1.91 5.69 5.42
C ARG A 104 -2.07 6.45 6.74
N HIS A 105 -2.78 5.90 7.71
CA HIS A 105 -2.83 6.47 9.06
C HIS A 105 -1.46 6.46 9.72
N LEU A 106 -0.74 5.35 9.63
CA LEU A 106 0.60 5.22 10.18
C LEU A 106 1.57 6.23 9.54
N GLU A 107 1.58 6.33 8.22
CA GLU A 107 2.37 7.32 7.48
C GLU A 107 2.08 8.74 7.97
N HIS A 108 0.80 9.10 8.07
CA HIS A 108 0.40 10.43 8.51
C HIS A 108 0.85 10.72 9.95
N ARG A 109 0.74 9.73 10.86
CA ARG A 109 1.18 9.92 12.25
C ARG A 109 2.69 10.08 12.38
N LEU A 110 3.46 9.32 11.59
CA LEU A 110 4.92 9.49 11.54
C LEU A 110 5.31 10.89 11.07
N GLN A 111 4.67 11.37 10.00
CA GLN A 111 4.93 12.72 9.48
C GLN A 111 4.62 13.83 10.49
N VAL A 112 3.52 13.68 11.25
CA VAL A 112 3.13 14.65 12.28
C VAL A 112 4.09 14.59 13.49
N MET A 113 4.64 13.41 13.82
CA MET A 113 5.57 13.28 14.95
C MET A 113 6.91 13.97 14.70
N GLU A 114 7.42 13.89 13.49
CA GLU A 114 8.74 14.42 13.15
C GLU A 114 8.72 15.81 12.49
N ASP A 115 7.53 16.34 12.22
CA ASP A 115 7.33 17.58 11.42
C ASP A 115 8.11 17.54 10.08
N ARG A 116 8.29 16.35 9.53
CA ARG A 116 8.98 16.05 8.28
C ARG A 116 8.23 15.01 7.47
N GLN A 117 8.52 14.97 6.18
CA GLN A 117 8.05 13.89 5.29
C GLN A 117 8.89 12.61 5.53
N THR A 118 8.68 11.99 6.68
CA THR A 118 9.29 10.70 7.00
C THR A 118 8.33 9.54 6.73
N HIS A 119 8.89 8.39 6.41
CA HIS A 119 8.18 7.13 6.23
C HIS A 119 8.89 6.01 6.99
N VAL A 120 9.79 6.38 7.90
CA VAL A 120 10.66 5.48 8.65
C VAL A 120 10.03 5.21 10.01
N MET A 121 9.95 3.94 10.39
CA MET A 121 9.52 3.55 11.73
C MET A 121 10.59 3.92 12.75
N PRO A 122 10.21 4.49 13.90
CA PRO A 122 11.15 4.72 14.99
C PRO A 122 11.72 3.39 15.51
N GLU A 123 12.95 3.43 15.97
CA GLU A 123 13.61 2.27 16.59
C GLU A 123 13.36 2.21 18.10
N GLU A 124 13.23 3.37 18.73
CA GLU A 124 13.01 3.49 20.17
C GLU A 124 11.59 3.06 20.57
N TRP A 125 11.52 2.19 21.58
CA TRP A 125 10.25 1.63 22.07
C TRP A 125 9.27 2.71 22.55
N SER A 126 9.75 3.74 23.21
CA SER A 126 8.96 4.87 23.71
C SER A 126 8.29 5.65 22.58
N GLU A 127 8.97 5.80 21.45
CA GLU A 127 8.43 6.45 20.25
C GLU A 127 7.38 5.58 19.57
N ILE A 128 7.62 4.26 19.46
CA ILE A 128 6.64 3.30 18.95
C ILE A 128 5.38 3.31 19.82
N GLU A 129 5.53 3.38 21.14
CA GLU A 129 4.40 3.45 22.07
C GLU A 129 3.62 4.77 21.94
N SER A 130 4.33 5.88 21.75
CA SER A 130 3.70 7.19 21.47
C SER A 130 2.94 7.16 20.14
N LEU A 131 3.49 6.52 19.12
CA LEU A 131 2.86 6.33 17.82
C LEU A 131 1.60 5.46 17.93
N ALA A 132 1.67 4.33 18.65
CA ALA A 132 0.55 3.43 18.87
C ALA A 132 -0.64 4.15 19.53
N ARG A 133 -0.39 4.97 20.55
CA ARG A 133 -1.43 5.78 21.21
C ARG A 133 -2.11 6.80 20.30
N ARG A 134 -1.44 7.22 19.24
CA ARG A 134 -1.97 8.17 18.25
C ARG A 134 -2.71 7.49 17.09
N MET A 135 -2.61 6.17 16.96
CA MET A 135 -3.34 5.44 15.93
C MET A 135 -4.85 5.49 16.20
N PRO A 136 -5.70 5.53 15.16
CA PRO A 136 -7.14 5.47 15.34
C PRO A 136 -7.53 4.13 15.97
N ARG A 137 -8.60 4.13 16.76
CA ARG A 137 -9.13 2.89 17.33
C ARG A 137 -9.53 1.93 16.20
N LEU A 138 -9.27 0.65 16.42
CA LEU A 138 -9.72 -0.38 15.49
C LEU A 138 -11.26 -0.40 15.42
N GLN A 139 -11.81 -0.65 14.24
CA GLN A 139 -13.26 -0.74 14.03
C GLN A 139 -13.93 -1.80 14.92
N LEU A 140 -13.17 -2.82 15.36
CA LEU A 140 -13.63 -3.88 16.26
C LEU A 140 -13.33 -3.62 17.75
N GLY A 141 -13.05 -2.37 18.14
CA GLY A 141 -12.95 -2.00 19.56
C GLY A 141 -11.62 -2.34 20.24
N GLY A 142 -10.52 -2.36 19.52
CA GLY A 142 -9.17 -2.53 20.07
C GLY A 142 -8.32 -1.26 19.98
N GLU A 143 -7.27 -1.19 20.80
CA GLU A 143 -6.23 -0.16 20.71
C GLU A 143 -4.95 -0.77 20.13
N TYR A 144 -4.19 0.03 19.38
CA TYR A 144 -2.87 -0.38 18.96
C TYR A 144 -1.90 -0.28 20.13
N THR A 145 -1.19 -1.37 20.39
CA THR A 145 -0.04 -1.39 21.29
C THR A 145 1.25 -1.31 20.48
N ALA A 146 2.35 -0.91 21.10
CA ALA A 146 3.66 -0.92 20.46
C ALA A 146 4.05 -2.30 19.93
N ALA A 147 3.76 -3.36 20.69
CA ALA A 147 3.98 -4.74 20.28
C ALA A 147 3.20 -5.08 19.00
N ARG A 148 1.90 -4.77 18.96
CA ARG A 148 1.05 -5.03 17.82
C ARG A 148 1.48 -4.25 16.57
N LEU A 149 1.89 -2.98 16.71
CA LEU A 149 2.42 -2.20 15.59
C LEU A 149 3.69 -2.85 15.00
N ARG A 150 4.56 -3.37 15.86
CA ARG A 150 5.80 -4.00 15.44
C ARG A 150 5.61 -5.36 14.77
N GLU A 151 4.59 -6.11 15.18
CA GLU A 151 4.21 -7.39 14.58
C GLU A 151 3.51 -7.24 13.23
N THR A 152 2.82 -6.11 13.01
CA THR A 152 2.07 -5.86 11.78
C THR A 152 2.97 -5.41 10.62
N LEU A 153 4.19 -4.95 10.90
CA LEU A 153 5.15 -4.41 9.94
C LEU A 153 6.33 -5.34 9.68
#